data_1cc7a549e5fe467df5189a93110cfcbf
#
_entry.id   1cc7a549e5fe467df5189a93110cfcbf
#
_cell.length_a   1.000
_cell.length_b   1.000
_cell.length_c   1.000
_cell.angle_alpha   90.00
_cell.angle_beta   90.00
_cell.angle_gamma   90.00
#
_symmetry.space_group_name_H-M   'P 1'
#
loop_
_entity.id
_entity.type
_entity.pdbx_description
1 polymer ?
#
loop_
_entity_poly.entity_id
_entity_poly.type
_entity_poly.pdbx_seq_one_letter_code
_entity_poly.pdbx_strand_id
1 'polypeptide(L)'
;EKGNLCSDPLFLEGADYPNRRYLVAVSGDSGFFSAASGIFSTLEKKGIAAEILPGISSLSYLCAKAGVSWEDTVSLSAHGRKASIAACVRRNRKTFLLTGSNGAQLLRHLTDFGLGDVRVIAGERLSCCDERISEGRVSEMACRKYSVLTSMLLINSDPRPFFLCGMEDGSFLRGSVPMTKREIRAQALSLLQLKEESVAYDIGAGTGSVTVEMALAGWRGNVFAVERNPEGAALIRQNCRMFSADNVTVVEGDAPEALKDLPAPDAVFIGGSGGRLDEILEFLRFKGAEKREGEKESGFAMRLVMTA
;
A
#
# COMPACT_ATOMS: atom_id res chain seq x y z
N GLU A 1 27.75 -33.33 7.32
CA GLU A 1 26.52 -33.82 6.67
C GLU A 1 25.83 -32.64 5.97
N LYS A 2 25.62 -32.77 4.65
CA LYS A 2 24.88 -31.78 3.87
C LYS A 2 23.41 -31.86 4.26
N GLY A 3 22.95 -30.91 5.08
CA GLY A 3 21.53 -30.80 5.38
C GLY A 3 20.73 -30.49 4.11
N ASN A 4 19.66 -31.24 3.87
CA ASN A 4 18.73 -30.94 2.79
C ASN A 4 18.04 -29.58 3.10
N LEU A 5 18.33 -28.56 2.32
CA LEU A 5 17.59 -27.31 2.33
C LEU A 5 16.20 -27.59 1.70
N CYS A 6 15.19 -27.73 2.52
CA CYS A 6 13.80 -27.83 2.07
C CYS A 6 13.09 -26.49 2.29
N SER A 7 12.53 -25.94 1.23
CA SER A 7 11.74 -24.69 1.26
C SER A 7 10.25 -24.94 1.53
N ASP A 8 9.84 -26.19 1.74
CA ASP A 8 8.43 -26.57 1.89
C ASP A 8 8.04 -26.68 3.37
N PRO A 9 7.01 -25.93 3.84
CA PRO A 9 6.45 -26.09 5.19
C PRO A 9 5.96 -27.52 5.50
N LEU A 10 5.63 -28.31 4.48
CA LEU A 10 5.25 -29.74 4.60
C LEU A 10 6.39 -30.63 5.11
N PHE A 11 7.64 -30.18 5.07
CA PHE A 11 8.80 -30.90 5.62
C PHE A 11 8.61 -31.26 7.10
N LEU A 12 7.79 -30.50 7.82
CA LEU A 12 7.53 -30.76 9.24
C LEU A 12 6.54 -31.90 9.51
N GLU A 13 5.85 -32.45 8.50
CA GLU A 13 4.83 -33.48 8.68
C GLU A 13 5.37 -34.89 8.89
N GLY A 14 6.61 -35.13 8.55
CA GLY A 14 7.27 -36.44 8.71
C GLY A 14 8.44 -36.48 9.70
N ALA A 15 8.67 -35.40 10.44
CA ALA A 15 9.85 -35.30 11.29
C ALA A 15 9.67 -36.04 12.63
N ASP A 16 10.67 -36.81 13.03
CA ASP A 16 10.77 -37.52 14.33
C ASP A 16 11.23 -36.50 15.39
N TYR A 17 10.30 -35.65 15.87
CA TYR A 17 10.57 -34.53 16.76
C TYR A 17 11.17 -34.91 18.14
N PRO A 18 10.83 -36.02 18.77
CA PRO A 18 11.34 -36.32 20.13
C PRO A 18 12.83 -36.55 20.19
N ASN A 19 13.43 -37.01 19.10
CA ASN A 19 14.79 -37.59 19.11
C ASN A 19 15.81 -36.78 18.28
N ARG A 20 15.40 -35.73 17.57
CA ARG A 20 16.30 -34.98 16.67
C ARG A 20 16.18 -33.46 16.87
N ARG A 21 17.31 -32.78 16.67
CA ARG A 21 17.36 -31.32 16.55
C ARG A 21 17.36 -30.94 15.07
N TYR A 22 16.49 -30.03 14.71
CA TYR A 22 16.37 -29.51 13.35
C TYR A 22 16.83 -28.06 13.33
N LEU A 23 17.58 -27.68 12.31
CA LEU A 23 17.96 -26.30 12.03
C LEU A 23 17.25 -25.88 10.74
N VAL A 24 16.40 -24.87 10.84
CA VAL A 24 15.74 -24.25 9.69
C VAL A 24 16.45 -22.94 9.38
N ALA A 25 17.12 -22.86 8.24
CA ALA A 25 17.79 -21.66 7.79
C ALA A 25 16.84 -20.81 6.94
N VAL A 26 16.71 -19.52 7.28
CA VAL A 26 16.01 -18.51 6.52
C VAL A 26 16.98 -17.43 6.07
N SER A 27 16.68 -16.75 4.97
CA SER A 27 17.53 -15.67 4.47
C SER A 27 17.35 -14.38 5.28
N GLY A 28 18.44 -13.75 5.65
CA GLY A 28 18.45 -12.47 6.37
C GLY A 28 18.08 -12.60 7.84
N ASP A 29 17.34 -11.63 8.35
CA ASP A 29 16.81 -11.61 9.71
C ASP A 29 15.49 -12.37 9.79
N SER A 30 15.35 -13.24 10.80
CA SER A 30 14.16 -14.06 11.01
C SER A 30 12.89 -13.24 11.32
N GLY A 31 13.03 -12.02 11.85
CA GLY A 31 11.94 -11.09 12.15
C GLY A 31 11.63 -10.10 11.03
N PHE A 32 12.40 -10.08 9.92
CA PHE A 32 12.26 -9.06 8.89
C PHE A 32 11.75 -9.63 7.57
N PHE A 33 10.44 -9.56 7.33
CA PHE A 33 9.76 -10.11 6.13
C PHE A 33 10.18 -11.55 5.81
N SER A 34 10.40 -12.37 6.83
CA SER A 34 10.90 -13.73 6.74
C SER A 34 9.77 -14.76 6.84
N ALA A 35 9.98 -15.92 6.24
CA ALA A 35 9.12 -17.09 6.43
C ALA A 35 9.17 -17.65 7.86
N ALA A 36 10.14 -17.24 8.68
CA ALA A 36 10.35 -17.74 10.04
C ALA A 36 9.12 -17.57 10.94
N SER A 37 8.39 -16.45 10.83
CA SER A 37 7.19 -16.22 11.64
C SER A 37 6.07 -17.23 11.37
N GLY A 38 5.85 -17.59 10.09
CA GLY A 38 4.88 -18.63 9.69
C GLY A 38 5.28 -20.01 10.16
N ILE A 39 6.57 -20.34 10.05
CA ILE A 39 7.14 -21.61 10.52
C ILE A 39 6.99 -21.70 12.04
N PHE A 40 7.38 -20.64 12.78
CA PHE A 40 7.29 -20.59 14.24
C PHE A 40 5.84 -20.75 14.72
N SER A 41 4.88 -20.03 14.13
CA SER A 41 3.46 -20.19 14.46
C SER A 41 2.94 -21.62 14.21
N THR A 42 3.45 -22.30 13.17
CA THR A 42 3.08 -23.67 12.88
C THR A 42 3.64 -24.65 13.93
N LEU A 43 4.89 -24.44 14.36
CA LEU A 43 5.53 -25.23 15.41
C LEU A 43 4.82 -25.05 16.76
N GLU A 44 4.50 -23.80 17.11
CA GLU A 44 3.76 -23.46 18.33
C GLU A 44 2.40 -24.18 18.38
N LYS A 45 1.63 -24.14 17.30
CA LYS A 45 0.35 -24.86 17.18
C LYS A 45 0.48 -26.38 17.34
N LYS A 46 1.64 -26.95 17.01
CA LYS A 46 1.96 -28.38 17.16
C LYS A 46 2.59 -28.69 18.52
N GLY A 47 2.76 -27.72 19.41
CA GLY A 47 3.41 -27.92 20.73
C GLY A 47 4.90 -28.22 20.64
N ILE A 48 5.58 -27.85 19.55
CA ILE A 48 7.00 -28.11 19.31
C ILE A 48 7.80 -26.89 19.78
N ALA A 49 8.70 -27.09 20.75
CA ALA A 49 9.59 -26.05 21.22
C ALA A 49 10.59 -25.66 20.13
N ALA A 50 10.67 -24.35 19.85
CA ALA A 50 11.60 -23.82 18.87
C ALA A 50 12.25 -22.53 19.41
N GLU A 51 13.49 -22.28 18.97
CA GLU A 51 14.25 -21.07 19.28
C GLU A 51 14.50 -20.31 17.97
N ILE A 52 14.28 -19.00 17.98
CA ILE A 52 14.58 -18.13 16.83
C ILE A 52 15.91 -17.44 17.10
N LEU A 53 16.86 -17.65 16.20
CA LEU A 53 18.13 -16.92 16.20
C LEU A 53 18.02 -15.70 15.27
N PRO A 54 18.43 -14.49 15.75
CA PRO A 54 18.40 -13.30 14.92
C PRO A 54 19.48 -13.34 13.83
N GLY A 55 19.21 -12.64 12.74
CA GLY A 55 20.16 -12.44 11.66
C GLY A 55 20.34 -10.95 11.32
N ILE A 56 21.10 -10.65 10.28
CA ILE A 56 21.25 -9.29 9.76
C ILE A 56 20.22 -9.09 8.64
N SER A 57 19.34 -8.11 8.83
CA SER A 57 18.32 -7.79 7.81
C SER A 57 18.94 -7.10 6.60
N SER A 58 18.35 -7.26 5.43
CA SER A 58 18.74 -6.51 4.22
C SER A 58 18.61 -5.00 4.41
N LEU A 59 17.71 -4.54 5.27
CA LEU A 59 17.57 -3.14 5.67
C LEU A 59 18.83 -2.64 6.39
N SER A 60 19.19 -3.28 7.52
CA SER A 60 20.36 -2.86 8.30
C SER A 60 21.67 -2.97 7.49
N TYR A 61 21.78 -4.03 6.69
CA TYR A 61 22.93 -4.25 5.82
C TYR A 61 23.06 -3.15 4.75
N LEU A 62 21.97 -2.87 4.01
CA LEU A 62 21.99 -1.83 2.96
C LEU A 62 22.23 -0.43 3.55
N CYS A 63 21.61 -0.12 4.68
CA CYS A 63 21.84 1.17 5.36
C CYS A 63 23.28 1.34 5.83
N ALA A 64 23.90 0.28 6.36
CA ALA A 64 25.33 0.30 6.73
C ALA A 64 26.22 0.55 5.52
N LYS A 65 25.96 -0.12 4.39
CA LYS A 65 26.69 0.10 3.12
C LYS A 65 26.48 1.50 2.55
N ALA A 66 25.30 2.07 2.75
CA ALA A 66 24.95 3.42 2.33
C ALA A 66 25.45 4.52 3.28
N GLY A 67 26.01 4.18 4.44
CA GLY A 67 26.45 5.13 5.46
C GLY A 67 25.32 5.94 6.09
N VAL A 68 24.11 5.36 6.22
CA VAL A 68 22.93 6.02 6.80
C VAL A 68 22.35 5.21 7.95
N SER A 69 21.76 5.89 8.95
CA SER A 69 20.98 5.22 10.00
C SER A 69 19.67 4.69 9.45
N TRP A 70 19.21 3.56 9.97
CA TRP A 70 17.93 2.93 9.62
C TRP A 70 16.80 3.24 10.63
N GLU A 71 17.06 3.93 11.73
CA GLU A 71 16.11 4.16 12.83
C GLU A 71 14.76 4.77 12.41
N ASP A 72 14.77 5.74 11.49
CA ASP A 72 13.58 6.42 10.98
C ASP A 72 13.13 5.88 9.60
N THR A 73 13.48 4.63 9.28
CA THR A 73 13.16 4.02 8.00
C THR A 73 11.87 3.23 8.06
N VAL A 74 10.90 3.58 7.22
CA VAL A 74 9.69 2.78 7.03
C VAL A 74 9.96 1.68 6.01
N SER A 75 9.61 0.45 6.36
CA SER A 75 9.87 -0.72 5.52
C SER A 75 8.58 -1.23 4.88
N LEU A 76 8.62 -1.48 3.58
CA LEU A 76 7.55 -2.06 2.80
C LEU A 76 8.05 -3.26 2.00
N SER A 77 7.17 -4.25 1.81
CA SER A 77 7.40 -5.33 0.85
C SER A 77 6.45 -5.15 -0.34
N ALA A 78 7.02 -5.10 -1.54
CA ALA A 78 6.25 -5.09 -2.78
C ALA A 78 5.71 -6.49 -3.16
N HIS A 79 5.98 -7.52 -2.32
CA HIS A 79 5.51 -8.87 -2.52
C HIS A 79 4.14 -9.05 -1.85
N GLY A 80 3.09 -9.25 -2.64
CA GLY A 80 1.81 -9.80 -2.17
C GLY A 80 0.78 -8.82 -1.58
N ARG A 81 1.10 -7.55 -1.37
CA ARG A 81 0.10 -6.53 -0.99
C ARG A 81 0.23 -5.32 -1.91
N LYS A 82 -0.89 -4.76 -2.34
CA LYS A 82 -0.94 -3.43 -2.95
C LYS A 82 -0.70 -2.40 -1.84
N ALA A 83 0.57 -2.17 -1.49
CA ALA A 83 0.93 -1.08 -0.62
C ALA A 83 0.98 0.21 -1.45
N SER A 84 0.48 1.31 -0.91
CA SER A 84 0.64 2.64 -1.47
C SER A 84 2.10 3.08 -1.35
N ILE A 85 2.91 2.71 -2.34
CA ILE A 85 4.36 2.93 -2.30
C ILE A 85 4.67 4.42 -2.48
N ALA A 86 4.00 5.08 -3.43
CA ALA A 86 4.22 6.50 -3.68
C ALA A 86 3.81 7.35 -2.48
N ALA A 87 2.66 7.08 -1.86
CA ALA A 87 2.25 7.77 -0.65
C ALA A 87 3.22 7.53 0.51
N CYS A 88 3.73 6.30 0.68
CA CYS A 88 4.72 6.00 1.71
C CYS A 88 6.02 6.79 1.49
N VAL A 89 6.57 6.79 0.27
CA VAL A 89 7.80 7.54 -0.07
C VAL A 89 7.58 9.04 0.09
N ARG A 90 6.41 9.55 -0.30
CA ARG A 90 6.05 10.96 -0.15
C ARG A 90 6.04 11.42 1.30
N ARG A 91 5.56 10.58 2.21
CA ARG A 91 5.38 10.90 3.64
C ARG A 91 6.66 10.78 4.45
N ASN A 92 7.57 9.90 4.07
CA ASN A 92 8.70 9.51 4.88
C ASN A 92 10.03 9.97 4.30
N ARG A 93 10.95 10.35 5.19
CA ARG A 93 12.31 10.72 4.80
C ARG A 93 13.08 9.52 4.24
N LYS A 94 12.88 8.34 4.83
CA LYS A 94 13.52 7.10 4.38
C LYS A 94 12.48 6.00 4.24
N THR A 95 12.50 5.33 3.10
CA THR A 95 11.64 4.18 2.81
C THR A 95 12.48 3.05 2.26
N PHE A 96 12.43 1.90 2.92
CA PHE A 96 13.06 0.68 2.44
C PHE A 96 12.04 -0.20 1.73
N LEU A 97 12.38 -0.68 0.54
CA LEU A 97 11.53 -1.54 -0.27
C LEU A 97 12.21 -2.88 -0.55
N LEU A 98 11.50 -3.97 -0.28
CA LEU A 98 11.81 -5.27 -0.85
C LEU A 98 11.11 -5.35 -2.22
N THR A 99 11.87 -5.22 -3.30
CA THR A 99 11.32 -5.05 -4.66
C THR A 99 11.26 -6.34 -5.47
N GLY A 100 12.14 -7.30 -5.15
CA GLY A 100 12.32 -8.46 -6.02
C GLY A 100 12.63 -8.04 -7.46
N SER A 101 12.12 -8.77 -8.44
CA SER A 101 12.31 -8.49 -9.88
C SER A 101 11.62 -7.21 -10.36
N ASN A 102 10.73 -6.61 -9.57
CA ASN A 102 9.87 -5.50 -9.99
C ASN A 102 10.51 -4.12 -9.78
N GLY A 103 11.79 -4.05 -9.39
CA GLY A 103 12.46 -2.79 -9.05
C GLY A 103 12.30 -1.68 -10.09
N ALA A 104 12.56 -1.97 -11.37
CA ALA A 104 12.40 -0.98 -12.44
C ALA A 104 10.96 -0.50 -12.62
N GLN A 105 9.98 -1.38 -12.49
CA GLN A 105 8.56 -1.03 -12.58
C GLN A 105 8.14 -0.13 -11.42
N LEU A 106 8.61 -0.42 -10.21
CA LEU A 106 8.33 0.40 -9.02
C LEU A 106 8.95 1.79 -9.15
N LEU A 107 10.18 1.91 -9.68
CA LEU A 107 10.80 3.21 -9.89
C LEU A 107 10.10 4.02 -10.99
N ARG A 108 9.61 3.40 -12.06
CA ARG A 108 8.74 4.07 -13.06
C ARG A 108 7.47 4.56 -12.42
N HIS A 109 6.79 3.71 -11.64
CA HIS A 109 5.59 4.09 -10.90
C HIS A 109 5.83 5.31 -10.00
N LEU A 110 6.91 5.34 -9.23
CA LEU A 110 7.29 6.49 -8.41
C LEU A 110 7.53 7.75 -9.26
N THR A 111 8.16 7.61 -10.43
CA THR A 111 8.36 8.72 -11.37
C THR A 111 7.02 9.28 -11.88
N ASP A 112 6.08 8.41 -12.25
CA ASP A 112 4.74 8.77 -12.72
C ASP A 112 3.93 9.52 -11.63
N PHE A 113 4.24 9.26 -10.36
CA PHE A 113 3.62 9.92 -9.21
C PHE A 113 4.45 11.08 -8.64
N GLY A 114 5.33 11.67 -9.46
CA GLY A 114 6.03 12.91 -9.14
C GLY A 114 7.18 12.75 -8.13
N LEU A 115 7.73 11.55 -7.96
CA LEU A 115 8.82 11.21 -7.04
C LEU A 115 10.13 10.85 -7.78
N GLY A 116 10.26 11.29 -9.04
CA GLY A 116 11.42 11.00 -9.88
C GLY A 116 12.75 11.55 -9.37
N ASP A 117 12.73 12.63 -8.58
CA ASP A 117 13.92 13.26 -8.00
C ASP A 117 14.38 12.63 -6.68
N VAL A 118 13.60 11.73 -6.09
CA VAL A 118 13.96 11.02 -4.87
C VAL A 118 15.25 10.22 -5.11
N ARG A 119 16.18 10.29 -4.15
CA ARG A 119 17.42 9.51 -4.18
C ARG A 119 17.08 8.05 -3.88
N VAL A 120 17.63 7.12 -4.67
CA VAL A 120 17.48 5.68 -4.44
C VAL A 120 18.85 5.01 -4.41
N ILE A 121 19.04 4.13 -3.44
CA ILE A 121 20.19 3.24 -3.31
C ILE A 121 19.65 1.81 -3.48
N ALA A 122 20.05 1.14 -4.55
CA ALA A 122 19.64 -0.23 -4.84
C ALA A 122 20.76 -1.19 -4.48
N GLY A 123 20.44 -2.18 -3.65
CA GLY A 123 21.31 -3.28 -3.28
C GLY A 123 20.80 -4.57 -3.90
N GLU A 124 21.62 -5.18 -4.74
CA GLU A 124 21.32 -6.43 -5.43
C GLU A 124 22.20 -7.54 -4.86
N ARG A 125 21.59 -8.70 -4.58
CA ARG A 125 22.28 -9.88 -4.06
C ARG A 125 23.18 -9.56 -2.85
N LEU A 126 22.65 -8.77 -1.93
CA LEU A 126 23.37 -8.31 -0.72
C LEU A 126 24.00 -9.49 0.02
N SER A 127 25.22 -9.31 0.49
CA SER A 127 26.08 -10.32 1.13
C SER A 127 26.51 -11.52 0.26
N CYS A 128 26.17 -11.56 -1.02
CA CYS A 128 26.68 -12.57 -1.96
C CYS A 128 27.99 -12.12 -2.59
N CYS A 129 28.73 -13.07 -3.20
CA CYS A 129 29.99 -12.77 -3.87
C CYS A 129 29.86 -11.84 -5.08
N ASP A 130 28.66 -11.74 -5.65
CA ASP A 130 28.31 -10.88 -6.77
C ASP A 130 27.39 -9.71 -6.33
N GLU A 131 27.54 -9.27 -5.08
CA GLU A 131 26.85 -8.10 -4.53
C GLU A 131 27.10 -6.87 -5.40
N ARG A 132 26.05 -6.13 -5.66
CA ARG A 132 26.12 -4.87 -6.37
C ARG A 132 25.29 -3.80 -5.69
N ILE A 133 25.89 -2.65 -5.42
CA ILE A 133 25.21 -1.47 -4.89
C ILE A 133 25.29 -0.37 -5.94
N SER A 134 24.17 0.24 -6.25
CA SER A 134 24.09 1.35 -7.19
C SER A 134 23.18 2.45 -6.64
N GLU A 135 23.47 3.68 -7.01
CA GLU A 135 22.80 4.87 -6.52
C GLU A 135 22.47 5.83 -7.68
N GLY A 136 21.40 6.61 -7.52
CA GLY A 136 20.96 7.64 -8.44
C GLY A 136 19.61 8.22 -8.05
N ARG A 137 19.00 8.98 -8.97
CA ARG A 137 17.62 9.42 -8.82
C ARG A 137 16.67 8.31 -9.29
N VAL A 138 15.47 8.30 -8.73
CA VAL A 138 14.42 7.34 -9.10
C VAL A 138 14.18 7.32 -10.61
N SER A 139 14.07 8.49 -11.26
CA SER A 139 13.86 8.61 -12.72
C SER A 139 15.01 8.04 -13.54
N GLU A 140 16.26 8.23 -13.11
CA GLU A 140 17.47 7.73 -13.79
C GLU A 140 17.60 6.20 -13.63
N MET A 141 17.27 5.71 -12.45
CA MET A 141 17.39 4.30 -12.10
C MET A 141 16.23 3.45 -12.66
N ALA A 142 15.11 4.05 -13.04
CA ALA A 142 13.91 3.38 -13.55
C ALA A 142 14.11 2.61 -14.87
N CYS A 143 15.17 2.93 -15.63
CA CYS A 143 15.51 2.29 -16.90
C CYS A 143 16.44 1.06 -16.75
N ARG A 144 16.90 0.77 -15.53
CA ARG A 144 17.85 -0.32 -15.27
C ARG A 144 17.14 -1.67 -15.12
N LYS A 145 17.87 -2.75 -15.32
CA LYS A 145 17.44 -4.11 -14.98
C LYS A 145 17.97 -4.46 -13.59
N TYR A 146 17.14 -5.10 -12.80
CA TYR A 146 17.45 -5.49 -11.43
C TYR A 146 17.37 -7.01 -11.26
N SER A 147 18.20 -7.53 -10.34
CA SER A 147 18.13 -8.92 -9.89
C SER A 147 16.80 -9.20 -9.15
N VAL A 148 16.38 -10.47 -9.11
CA VAL A 148 15.25 -10.92 -8.28
C VAL A 148 15.50 -10.71 -6.78
N LEU A 149 16.77 -10.65 -6.36
CA LEU A 149 17.17 -10.36 -4.97
C LEU A 149 17.61 -8.90 -4.86
N THR A 150 16.66 -7.98 -5.04
CA THR A 150 16.90 -6.54 -4.94
C THR A 150 16.12 -5.91 -3.79
N SER A 151 16.83 -5.09 -3.02
CA SER A 151 16.25 -4.18 -2.02
C SER A 151 16.63 -2.75 -2.38
N MET A 152 15.76 -1.81 -2.06
CA MET A 152 16.01 -0.40 -2.34
C MET A 152 15.78 0.45 -1.11
N LEU A 153 16.67 1.41 -0.87
CA LEU A 153 16.52 2.47 0.11
C LEU A 153 16.25 3.78 -0.62
N LEU A 154 15.06 4.35 -0.43
CA LEU A 154 14.68 5.64 -0.98
C LEU A 154 14.85 6.71 0.09
N ILE A 155 15.50 7.83 -0.28
CA ILE A 155 15.77 8.96 0.60
C ILE A 155 15.11 10.20 -0.01
N ASN A 156 14.00 10.61 0.61
CA ASN A 156 13.24 11.79 0.21
C ASN A 156 13.69 13.00 1.03
N SER A 157 14.22 14.02 0.36
CA SER A 157 14.69 15.26 1.01
C SER A 157 13.55 16.23 1.37
N ASP A 158 12.36 16.06 0.75
CA ASP A 158 11.16 16.88 0.98
C ASP A 158 9.97 15.99 1.38
N PRO A 159 10.02 15.31 2.54
CA PRO A 159 8.92 14.47 2.98
C PRO A 159 7.72 15.33 3.42
N ARG A 160 6.51 14.85 3.12
CA ARG A 160 5.26 15.49 3.55
C ARG A 160 4.52 14.55 4.51
N PRO A 161 4.92 14.53 5.79
CA PRO A 161 4.45 13.53 6.75
C PRO A 161 3.00 13.70 7.17
N PHE A 162 2.47 14.93 7.05
CA PHE A 162 1.12 15.24 7.48
C PHE A 162 0.20 15.44 6.30
N PHE A 163 -1.01 14.89 6.44
CA PHE A 163 -2.15 15.24 5.63
C PHE A 163 -3.10 16.08 6.49
N LEU A 164 -3.38 17.29 6.03
CA LEU A 164 -4.42 18.14 6.58
C LEU A 164 -5.60 18.12 5.62
N CYS A 165 -6.78 17.69 6.10
CA CYS A 165 -7.99 17.72 5.29
C CYS A 165 -8.39 19.17 4.99
N GLY A 166 -9.08 19.38 3.86
CA GLY A 166 -9.46 20.70 3.41
C GLY A 166 -8.33 21.44 2.69
N MET A 167 -7.67 20.76 1.77
CA MET A 167 -6.70 21.36 0.86
C MET A 167 -7.34 22.47 0.03
N GLU A 168 -6.54 23.49 -0.35
CA GLU A 168 -7.02 24.60 -1.17
C GLU A 168 -7.60 24.10 -2.50
N ASP A 169 -8.75 24.65 -2.89
CA ASP A 169 -9.41 24.31 -4.16
C ASP A 169 -8.50 24.54 -5.38
N GLY A 170 -7.66 25.57 -5.34
CA GLY A 170 -6.68 25.87 -6.38
C GLY A 170 -5.54 24.88 -6.52
N SER A 171 -5.37 23.95 -5.57
CA SER A 171 -4.36 22.91 -5.64
C SER A 171 -4.75 21.76 -6.57
N PHE A 172 -6.01 21.67 -6.98
CA PHE A 172 -6.52 20.61 -7.84
C PHE A 172 -6.68 21.08 -9.28
N LEU A 173 -6.35 20.19 -10.22
CA LEU A 173 -6.71 20.39 -11.61
C LEU A 173 -8.23 20.34 -11.77
N ARG A 174 -8.76 21.26 -12.53
CA ARG A 174 -10.19 21.41 -12.79
C ARG A 174 -10.48 21.33 -14.28
N GLY A 175 -11.70 20.92 -14.61
CA GLY A 175 -12.26 20.94 -15.95
C GLY A 175 -13.71 21.43 -15.89
N SER A 176 -14.55 20.88 -16.75
CA SER A 176 -15.99 21.21 -16.81
C SER A 176 -16.81 20.47 -15.74
N VAL A 177 -16.25 19.44 -15.07
CA VAL A 177 -16.96 18.65 -14.06
C VAL A 177 -16.99 19.36 -12.70
N PRO A 178 -18.06 19.16 -11.89
CA PRO A 178 -18.17 19.75 -10.56
C PRO A 178 -17.03 19.31 -9.63
N MET A 179 -16.72 20.19 -8.66
CA MET A 179 -15.77 19.91 -7.59
C MET A 179 -16.38 20.28 -6.24
N THR A 180 -16.33 19.37 -5.29
CA THR A 180 -16.70 19.62 -3.90
C THR A 180 -15.78 20.65 -3.29
N LYS A 181 -16.35 21.74 -2.73
CA LYS A 181 -15.61 22.87 -2.17
C LYS A 181 -14.88 22.46 -0.89
N ARG A 182 -13.78 23.19 -0.61
CA ARG A 182 -12.87 22.95 0.51
C ARG A 182 -13.60 22.70 1.84
N GLU A 183 -14.53 23.57 2.20
CA GLU A 183 -15.22 23.52 3.49
C GLU A 183 -16.09 22.24 3.61
N ILE A 184 -16.83 21.92 2.55
CA ILE A 184 -17.66 20.72 2.47
C ILE A 184 -16.78 19.46 2.47
N ARG A 185 -15.67 19.49 1.73
CA ARG A 185 -14.71 18.38 1.66
C ARG A 185 -14.08 18.12 3.02
N ALA A 186 -13.62 19.13 3.74
CA ALA A 186 -13.07 19.00 5.09
C ALA A 186 -14.08 18.41 6.07
N GLN A 187 -15.33 18.87 6.03
CA GLN A 187 -16.40 18.36 6.87
C GLN A 187 -16.73 16.89 6.53
N ALA A 188 -16.83 16.57 5.25
CA ALA A 188 -17.10 15.20 4.80
C ALA A 188 -16.03 14.22 5.27
N LEU A 189 -14.76 14.57 5.12
CA LEU A 189 -13.63 13.73 5.58
C LEU A 189 -13.62 13.55 7.10
N SER A 190 -13.93 14.58 7.86
CA SER A 190 -14.08 14.50 9.32
C SER A 190 -15.18 13.50 9.72
N LEU A 191 -16.32 13.51 9.02
CA LEU A 191 -17.45 12.61 9.28
C LEU A 191 -17.17 11.17 8.83
N LEU A 192 -16.41 10.96 7.76
CA LEU A 192 -16.03 9.65 7.28
C LEU A 192 -15.11 8.90 8.25
N GLN A 193 -14.33 9.61 9.09
CA GLN A 193 -13.42 9.03 10.10
C GLN A 193 -12.56 7.89 9.53
N LEU A 194 -11.91 8.14 8.41
CA LEU A 194 -11.07 7.17 7.73
C LEU A 194 -9.91 6.73 8.62
N LYS A 195 -9.66 5.44 8.64
CA LYS A 195 -8.44 4.84 9.20
C LYS A 195 -7.40 4.70 8.09
N GLU A 196 -6.14 4.52 8.45
CA GLU A 196 -5.05 4.35 7.47
C GLU A 196 -5.30 3.21 6.48
N GLU A 197 -5.98 2.15 6.89
CA GLU A 197 -6.22 0.92 6.12
C GLU A 197 -7.64 0.84 5.54
N SER A 198 -8.42 1.92 5.61
CA SER A 198 -9.81 1.92 5.17
C SER A 198 -9.95 1.63 3.67
N VAL A 199 -10.92 0.80 3.35
CA VAL A 199 -11.48 0.68 2.00
C VAL A 199 -12.59 1.71 1.86
N ALA A 200 -12.49 2.62 0.91
CA ALA A 200 -13.44 3.71 0.78
C ALA A 200 -13.93 3.90 -0.66
N TYR A 201 -15.16 4.37 -0.80
CA TYR A 201 -15.75 4.71 -2.09
C TYR A 201 -15.98 6.22 -2.19
N ASP A 202 -15.66 6.79 -3.34
CA ASP A 202 -16.05 8.13 -3.76
C ASP A 202 -16.96 8.00 -4.99
N ILE A 203 -18.26 8.14 -4.80
CA ILE A 203 -19.28 7.95 -5.83
C ILE A 203 -19.67 9.30 -6.42
N GLY A 204 -19.53 9.45 -7.76
CA GLY A 204 -19.64 10.73 -8.44
C GLY A 204 -18.45 11.63 -8.14
N ALA A 205 -17.25 11.07 -8.31
CA ALA A 205 -16.01 11.67 -7.83
C ALA A 205 -15.62 12.98 -8.52
N GLY A 206 -16.16 13.30 -9.69
CA GLY A 206 -15.93 14.54 -10.42
C GLY A 206 -14.45 14.80 -10.69
N THR A 207 -13.89 15.87 -10.13
CA THR A 207 -12.45 16.19 -10.26
C THR A 207 -11.55 15.27 -9.42
N GLY A 208 -12.09 14.46 -8.51
CA GLY A 208 -11.33 13.62 -7.59
C GLY A 208 -10.75 14.37 -6.39
N SER A 209 -11.22 15.57 -6.09
CA SER A 209 -10.70 16.33 -4.95
C SER A 209 -10.99 15.63 -3.61
N VAL A 210 -12.17 15.02 -3.43
CA VAL A 210 -12.50 14.19 -2.27
C VAL A 210 -11.71 12.89 -2.32
N THR A 211 -11.68 12.23 -3.48
CA THR A 211 -10.88 11.00 -3.71
C THR A 211 -9.45 11.13 -3.22
N VAL A 212 -8.75 12.20 -3.64
CA VAL A 212 -7.35 12.45 -3.27
C VAL A 212 -7.22 12.60 -1.75
N GLU A 213 -8.05 13.43 -1.12
CA GLU A 213 -7.98 13.61 0.32
C GLU A 213 -8.33 12.34 1.09
N MET A 214 -9.30 11.53 0.62
CA MET A 214 -9.59 10.20 1.18
C MET A 214 -8.38 9.27 1.06
N ALA A 215 -7.72 9.26 -0.10
CA ALA A 215 -6.56 8.43 -0.36
C ALA A 215 -5.35 8.82 0.51
N LEU A 216 -5.13 10.11 0.72
CA LEU A 216 -4.07 10.60 1.60
C LEU A 216 -4.36 10.31 3.08
N ALA A 217 -5.62 10.33 3.51
CA ALA A 217 -6.02 9.97 4.87
C ALA A 217 -5.89 8.47 5.11
N GLY A 218 -6.45 7.66 4.20
CA GLY A 218 -6.41 6.18 4.22
C GLY A 218 -5.26 5.60 3.39
N TRP A 219 -4.05 6.11 3.57
CA TRP A 219 -2.91 5.87 2.69
C TRP A 219 -2.41 4.41 2.61
N ARG A 220 -2.79 3.56 3.56
CA ARG A 220 -2.55 2.11 3.55
C ARG A 220 -3.72 1.30 3.02
N GLY A 221 -4.89 1.94 2.89
CA GLY A 221 -6.11 1.36 2.37
C GLY A 221 -6.24 1.54 0.86
N ASN A 222 -7.46 1.42 0.36
CA ASN A 222 -7.79 1.63 -1.04
C ASN A 222 -8.99 2.54 -1.18
N VAL A 223 -8.93 3.48 -2.13
CA VAL A 223 -10.06 4.33 -2.51
C VAL A 223 -10.52 3.98 -3.92
N PHE A 224 -11.81 3.71 -4.07
CA PHE A 224 -12.43 3.46 -5.36
C PHE A 224 -13.23 4.70 -5.77
N ALA A 225 -12.73 5.42 -6.76
CA ALA A 225 -13.37 6.60 -7.31
C ALA A 225 -14.23 6.21 -8.50
N VAL A 226 -15.55 6.32 -8.35
CA VAL A 226 -16.52 5.98 -9.39
C VAL A 226 -16.98 7.25 -10.09
N GLU A 227 -16.71 7.32 -11.39
CA GLU A 227 -17.05 8.51 -12.21
C GLU A 227 -17.46 8.06 -13.61
N ARG A 228 -18.64 8.52 -14.04
CA ARG A 228 -19.20 8.18 -15.35
C ARG A 228 -18.67 9.07 -16.48
N ASN A 229 -18.23 10.29 -16.16
CA ASN A 229 -17.71 11.23 -17.14
C ASN A 229 -16.22 10.93 -17.40
N PRO A 230 -15.81 10.61 -18.66
CA PRO A 230 -14.41 10.34 -18.99
C PRO A 230 -13.47 11.51 -18.69
N GLU A 231 -13.93 12.77 -18.80
CA GLU A 231 -13.15 13.94 -18.41
C GLU A 231 -12.88 13.93 -16.90
N GLY A 232 -13.90 13.64 -16.09
CA GLY A 232 -13.76 13.49 -14.64
C GLY A 232 -12.77 12.37 -14.28
N ALA A 233 -12.92 11.21 -14.89
CA ALA A 233 -12.00 10.08 -14.69
C ALA A 233 -10.54 10.43 -15.03
N ALA A 234 -10.32 11.20 -16.10
CA ALA A 234 -8.99 11.69 -16.49
C ALA A 234 -8.42 12.67 -15.44
N LEU A 235 -9.25 13.60 -14.94
CA LEU A 235 -8.88 14.55 -13.91
C LEU A 235 -8.54 13.87 -12.58
N ILE A 236 -9.34 12.86 -12.17
CA ILE A 236 -9.03 12.05 -10.98
C ILE A 236 -7.64 11.45 -11.09
N ARG A 237 -7.31 10.79 -12.21
CA ARG A 237 -5.98 10.19 -12.43
C ARG A 237 -4.85 11.22 -12.37
N GLN A 238 -5.05 12.41 -12.95
CA GLN A 238 -4.05 13.48 -12.94
C GLN A 238 -3.84 14.03 -11.52
N ASN A 239 -4.93 14.33 -10.81
CA ASN A 239 -4.87 14.79 -9.44
C ASN A 239 -4.22 13.74 -8.52
N CYS A 240 -4.55 12.46 -8.64
CA CYS A 240 -3.91 11.38 -7.90
C CYS A 240 -2.40 11.34 -8.13
N ARG A 241 -1.92 11.49 -9.37
CA ARG A 241 -0.48 11.56 -9.68
C ARG A 241 0.19 12.75 -9.02
N MET A 242 -0.43 13.93 -9.09
CA MET A 242 0.12 15.16 -8.53
C MET A 242 0.29 15.10 -7.01
N PHE A 243 -0.60 14.38 -6.33
CA PHE A 243 -0.56 14.22 -4.86
C PHE A 243 0.06 12.90 -4.41
N SER A 244 0.60 12.08 -5.31
CA SER A 244 1.17 10.76 -5.01
C SER A 244 0.17 9.81 -4.30
N ALA A 245 -1.11 9.91 -4.66
CA ALA A 245 -2.19 9.08 -4.16
C ALA A 245 -2.32 7.82 -5.03
N ASP A 246 -1.42 6.86 -4.88
CA ASP A 246 -1.33 5.66 -5.71
C ASP A 246 -2.19 4.49 -5.21
N ASN A 247 -2.95 4.70 -4.13
CA ASN A 247 -3.95 3.78 -3.60
C ASN A 247 -5.37 4.05 -4.12
N VAL A 248 -5.50 4.78 -5.24
CA VAL A 248 -6.78 5.05 -5.89
C VAL A 248 -6.99 4.14 -7.09
N THR A 249 -8.16 3.53 -7.17
CA THR A 249 -8.65 2.83 -8.35
C THR A 249 -9.78 3.65 -8.95
N VAL A 250 -9.60 4.14 -10.17
CA VAL A 250 -10.65 4.87 -10.90
C VAL A 250 -11.51 3.88 -11.66
N VAL A 251 -12.80 3.87 -11.36
CA VAL A 251 -13.81 3.00 -11.98
C VAL A 251 -14.72 3.87 -12.84
N GLU A 252 -14.62 3.72 -14.16
CA GLU A 252 -15.47 4.44 -15.10
C GLU A 252 -16.82 3.72 -15.23
N GLY A 253 -17.90 4.43 -14.90
CA GLY A 253 -19.25 3.88 -14.97
C GLY A 253 -20.21 4.53 -13.99
N ASP A 254 -21.46 4.08 -14.07
CA ASP A 254 -22.54 4.52 -13.19
C ASP A 254 -22.68 3.59 -11.96
N ALA A 255 -22.92 4.20 -10.79
CA ALA A 255 -23.32 3.46 -9.60
C ALA A 255 -24.84 3.16 -9.66
N PRO A 256 -25.31 1.97 -9.16
CA PRO A 256 -24.53 0.98 -8.39
C PRO A 256 -23.78 -0.08 -9.24
N GLU A 257 -23.97 -0.14 -10.56
CA GLU A 257 -23.40 -1.21 -11.40
C GLU A 257 -21.87 -1.28 -11.28
N ALA A 258 -21.20 -0.13 -11.29
CA ALA A 258 -19.75 -0.02 -11.18
C ALA A 258 -19.21 -0.46 -9.80
N LEU A 259 -20.07 -0.69 -8.81
CA LEU A 259 -19.67 -1.10 -7.45
C LEU A 259 -19.67 -2.63 -7.26
N LYS A 260 -20.21 -3.42 -8.21
CA LYS A 260 -20.52 -4.85 -8.00
C LYS A 260 -19.29 -5.68 -7.61
N ASP A 261 -18.18 -5.51 -8.31
CA ASP A 261 -16.97 -6.31 -8.12
C ASP A 261 -15.97 -5.69 -7.14
N LEU A 262 -16.33 -4.59 -6.48
CA LEU A 262 -15.48 -3.91 -5.53
C LEU A 262 -15.59 -4.56 -4.14
N PRO A 263 -14.51 -4.55 -3.34
CA PRO A 263 -14.55 -5.05 -1.97
C PRO A 263 -15.49 -4.18 -1.11
N ALA A 264 -16.13 -4.75 -0.10
CA ALA A 264 -17.04 -4.01 0.77
C ALA A 264 -16.33 -2.83 1.46
N PRO A 265 -16.90 -1.60 1.42
CA PRO A 265 -16.25 -0.40 1.94
C PRO A 265 -16.42 -0.24 3.46
N ASP A 266 -15.47 0.49 4.06
CA ASP A 266 -15.56 1.01 5.42
C ASP A 266 -16.25 2.37 5.46
N ALA A 267 -16.04 3.15 4.41
CA ALA A 267 -16.57 4.51 4.28
C ALA A 267 -16.97 4.81 2.83
N VAL A 268 -18.04 5.56 2.68
CA VAL A 268 -18.57 5.96 1.37
C VAL A 268 -18.85 7.46 1.38
N PHE A 269 -18.32 8.16 0.40
CA PHE A 269 -18.76 9.50 0.06
C PHE A 269 -19.59 9.46 -1.22
N ILE A 270 -20.73 10.17 -1.23
CA ILE A 270 -21.57 10.33 -2.42
C ILE A 270 -21.61 11.81 -2.78
N GLY A 271 -20.81 12.19 -3.80
CA GLY A 271 -20.76 13.53 -4.36
C GLY A 271 -21.77 13.75 -5.48
N GLY A 272 -22.26 12.66 -6.09
CA GLY A 272 -23.27 12.70 -7.12
C GLY A 272 -23.87 11.32 -7.37
N SER A 273 -25.18 11.20 -7.37
CA SER A 273 -25.92 9.93 -7.55
C SER A 273 -26.47 9.73 -8.96
N GLY A 274 -26.43 10.77 -9.82
CA GLY A 274 -27.06 10.71 -11.14
C GLY A 274 -28.56 10.46 -11.09
N GLY A 275 -29.24 10.79 -9.97
CA GLY A 275 -30.67 10.54 -9.75
C GLY A 275 -30.99 9.13 -9.24
N ARG A 276 -29.98 8.28 -8.96
CA ARG A 276 -30.15 6.87 -8.55
C ARG A 276 -29.76 6.63 -7.09
N LEU A 277 -30.00 7.62 -6.23
CA LEU A 277 -29.58 7.57 -4.82
C LEU A 277 -30.16 6.34 -4.10
N ASP A 278 -31.46 6.07 -4.26
CA ASP A 278 -32.12 4.96 -3.58
C ASP A 278 -31.50 3.60 -3.95
N GLU A 279 -31.23 3.39 -5.24
CA GLU A 279 -30.59 2.15 -5.72
C GLU A 279 -29.14 1.99 -5.16
N ILE A 280 -28.40 3.10 -5.09
CA ILE A 280 -27.04 3.12 -4.52
C ILE A 280 -27.11 2.77 -3.03
N LEU A 281 -28.02 3.38 -2.27
CA LEU A 281 -28.18 3.13 -0.84
C LEU A 281 -28.59 1.69 -0.55
N GLU A 282 -29.52 1.13 -1.34
CA GLU A 282 -29.92 -0.27 -1.23
C GLU A 282 -28.74 -1.21 -1.48
N PHE A 283 -27.99 -0.99 -2.55
CA PHE A 283 -26.79 -1.76 -2.87
C PHE A 283 -25.76 -1.72 -1.74
N LEU A 284 -25.46 -0.53 -1.21
CA LEU A 284 -24.49 -0.35 -0.12
C LEU A 284 -24.96 -1.04 1.17
N ARG A 285 -26.25 -1.10 1.43
CA ARG A 285 -26.82 -1.85 2.56
C ARG A 285 -26.49 -3.33 2.47
N PHE A 286 -26.62 -3.95 1.28
CA PHE A 286 -26.26 -5.34 1.05
C PHE A 286 -24.76 -5.57 1.23
N LYS A 287 -23.91 -4.73 0.62
CA LYS A 287 -22.44 -4.81 0.76
C LYS A 287 -21.99 -4.69 2.22
N GLY A 288 -22.61 -3.83 3.00
CA GLY A 288 -22.32 -3.68 4.42
C GLY A 288 -22.74 -4.90 5.26
N ALA A 289 -23.80 -5.62 4.85
CA ALA A 289 -24.22 -6.86 5.50
C ALA A 289 -23.22 -8.00 5.23
N GLU A 290 -22.76 -8.17 3.99
CA GLU A 290 -21.75 -9.16 3.62
C GLU A 290 -20.45 -9.02 4.47
N LYS A 291 -20.01 -7.79 4.72
CA LYS A 291 -18.83 -7.53 5.54
C LYS A 291 -19.01 -7.93 7.01
N ARG A 292 -20.20 -7.69 7.58
CA ARG A 292 -20.51 -8.05 8.98
C ARG A 292 -20.50 -9.55 9.22
N GLU A 293 -20.90 -10.36 8.24
CA GLU A 293 -20.89 -11.82 8.35
C GLU A 293 -19.48 -12.38 8.30
N GLY A 294 -18.52 -11.71 7.60
CA GLY A 294 -17.12 -12.10 7.53
C GLY A 294 -16.27 -11.71 8.75
N GLU A 295 -16.66 -10.64 9.47
CA GLU A 295 -15.92 -10.08 10.60
C GLU A 295 -16.72 -10.20 11.91
N LYS A 296 -16.73 -11.39 12.52
CA LYS A 296 -17.56 -11.72 13.71
C LYS A 296 -17.25 -10.93 14.99
N GLU A 297 -16.20 -10.09 15.04
CA GLU A 297 -15.73 -9.46 16.28
C GLU A 297 -15.62 -7.92 16.29
N SER A 298 -15.75 -7.24 15.16
CA SER A 298 -15.70 -5.77 15.17
C SER A 298 -17.11 -5.19 14.93
N GLY A 299 -17.65 -4.46 15.91
CA GLY A 299 -18.92 -3.72 15.80
C GLY A 299 -18.86 -2.60 14.75
N PHE A 300 -18.36 -2.91 13.55
CA PHE A 300 -18.05 -1.98 12.47
C PHE A 300 -19.31 -1.65 11.68
N ALA A 301 -19.68 -0.38 11.67
CA ALA A 301 -20.70 0.16 10.78
C ALA A 301 -20.01 0.94 9.66
N MET A 302 -20.35 0.62 8.39
CA MET A 302 -19.97 1.44 7.24
C MET A 302 -20.45 2.88 7.45
N ARG A 303 -19.56 3.87 7.27
CA ARG A 303 -19.90 5.28 7.34
C ARG A 303 -20.26 5.81 5.97
N LEU A 304 -21.37 6.53 5.89
CA LEU A 304 -21.81 7.15 4.65
C LEU A 304 -21.99 8.66 4.87
N VAL A 305 -21.39 9.44 3.99
CA VAL A 305 -21.55 10.89 3.91
C VAL A 305 -21.96 11.25 2.49
N MET A 306 -22.91 12.15 2.34
CA MET A 306 -23.38 12.62 1.04
C MET A 306 -23.51 14.14 1.04
N THR A 307 -23.33 14.72 -0.14
CA THR A 307 -23.66 16.12 -0.40
C THR A 307 -24.98 16.20 -1.18
N ALA A 308 -25.84 17.13 -0.80
CA ALA A 308 -27.09 17.43 -1.51
C ALA A 308 -26.83 18.39 -2.66
#